data_65658df8f6dd19765d78721b83bcee46
#
_entry.id   65658df8f6dd19765d78721b83bcee46
#
_cell.length_a   1.000
_cell.length_b   1.000
_cell.length_c   1.000
_cell.angle_alpha   90.00
_cell.angle_beta   90.00
_cell.angle_gamma   90.00
#
_symmetry.space_group_name_H-M   'P 1'
#
loop_
_entity.id
_entity.type
_entity.pdbx_description
1 polymer ?
#
loop_
_entity_poly.entity_id
_entity_poly.type
_entity_poly.pdbx_seq_one_letter_code
_entity_poly.pdbx_strand_id
1 'polypeptide(L)'
;MLIIKSYFHNNIIKYGIVLGLLFFTILFLINFSFTIDYQIDLKKNSEFYRTVRFSFKDDYNLEMINLNEYEIEDIINNMSSDEIDIIFKNYNDAMRFKDNNKDLFKTVYISNFDMNNNYKLTKNVTNGLIIICLLIILILIFLFSIIIIYNIEKDISLYKLLGFNDKYIILITLFFIILYYLLLYVISILIYFIFSKILILKEMVIIKEIKFMNLLSYRYLLYVWIFISVITFLSFIRIIYKIKKNSPINLVNCN
;
A
#
# COMPACT_ATOMS: atom_id res chain seq x y z
N MET A 1 -0.87 24.94 -28.70
CA MET A 1 -1.99 25.43 -27.86
C MET A 1 -3.33 24.77 -28.17
N LEU A 2 -3.65 24.43 -29.44
CA LEU A 2 -4.88 23.71 -29.82
C LEU A 2 -4.97 22.27 -29.25
N ILE A 3 -3.87 21.51 -29.21
CA ILE A 3 -3.82 20.15 -28.59
C ILE A 3 -4.28 20.18 -27.13
N ILE A 4 -3.89 21.19 -26.37
CA ILE A 4 -4.25 21.32 -24.95
C ILE A 4 -5.75 21.52 -24.77
N LYS A 5 -6.40 22.24 -25.69
CA LYS A 5 -7.84 22.55 -25.61
C LYS A 5 -8.72 21.33 -25.90
N SER A 6 -8.29 20.41 -26.80
CA SER A 6 -9.01 19.18 -27.09
C SER A 6 -8.89 18.13 -25.96
N TYR A 7 -7.79 18.16 -25.19
CA TYR A 7 -7.60 17.27 -24.03
C TYR A 7 -8.51 17.61 -22.84
N PHE A 8 -8.94 18.85 -22.69
CA PHE A 8 -9.76 19.30 -21.57
C PHE A 8 -11.27 19.33 -21.86
N HIS A 9 -11.77 18.41 -22.67
CA HIS A 9 -13.21 18.25 -22.84
C HIS A 9 -13.85 17.79 -21.52
N ASN A 10 -15.09 18.23 -21.20
CA ASN A 10 -15.81 17.98 -19.96
C ASN A 10 -15.78 16.52 -19.46
N ASN A 11 -15.68 15.55 -20.36
CA ASN A 11 -15.59 14.13 -20.01
C ASN A 11 -14.23 13.76 -19.40
N ILE A 12 -13.12 14.35 -19.86
CA ILE A 12 -11.77 14.08 -19.35
C ILE A 12 -11.65 14.53 -17.89
N ILE A 13 -12.24 15.66 -17.55
CA ILE A 13 -12.24 16.18 -16.16
C ILE A 13 -13.01 15.24 -15.24
N LYS A 14 -14.18 14.74 -15.66
CA LYS A 14 -14.98 13.81 -14.86
C LYS A 14 -14.22 12.49 -14.60
N TYR A 15 -13.59 11.91 -15.61
CA TYR A 15 -12.76 10.71 -15.45
C TYR A 15 -11.54 10.97 -14.56
N GLY A 16 -10.93 12.15 -14.69
CA GLY A 16 -9.82 12.57 -13.85
C GLY A 16 -10.18 12.64 -12.37
N ILE A 17 -11.35 13.20 -12.03
CA ILE A 17 -11.84 13.25 -10.66
C ILE A 17 -12.02 11.84 -10.09
N VAL A 18 -12.64 10.92 -10.85
CA VAL A 18 -12.84 9.52 -10.44
C VAL A 18 -11.50 8.82 -10.21
N LEU A 19 -10.54 8.97 -11.12
CA LEU A 19 -9.19 8.42 -10.97
C LEU A 19 -8.44 9.01 -9.77
N GLY A 20 -8.54 10.32 -9.57
CA GLY A 20 -7.95 10.99 -8.41
C GLY A 20 -8.50 10.47 -7.08
N LEU A 21 -9.82 10.26 -6.99
CA LEU A 21 -10.46 9.66 -5.83
C LEU A 21 -9.98 8.21 -5.61
N LEU A 22 -9.80 7.44 -6.66
CA LEU A 22 -9.28 6.07 -6.56
C LEU A 22 -7.81 6.04 -6.12
N PHE A 23 -6.97 6.95 -6.60
CA PHE A 23 -5.60 7.08 -6.11
C PHE A 23 -5.57 7.45 -4.62
N PHE A 24 -6.44 8.36 -4.19
CA PHE A 24 -6.60 8.68 -2.78
C PHE A 24 -7.03 7.44 -1.97
N THR A 25 -8.07 6.71 -2.41
CA THR A 25 -8.58 5.54 -1.69
C THR A 25 -7.53 4.45 -1.56
N ILE A 26 -6.72 4.22 -2.59
CA ILE A 26 -5.63 3.22 -2.53
C ILE A 26 -4.55 3.62 -1.52
N LEU A 27 -4.13 4.89 -1.51
CA LEU A 27 -3.15 5.40 -0.55
C LEU A 27 -3.68 5.25 0.89
N PHE A 28 -4.95 5.57 1.09
CA PHE A 28 -5.62 5.41 2.38
C PHE A 28 -5.66 3.94 2.84
N LEU A 29 -6.08 3.01 1.97
CA LEU A 29 -6.15 1.58 2.28
C LEU A 29 -4.79 0.97 2.58
N ILE A 30 -3.75 1.34 1.82
CA ILE A 30 -2.37 0.88 2.06
C ILE A 30 -1.90 1.36 3.43
N ASN A 31 -2.08 2.64 3.76
CA ASN A 31 -1.72 3.17 5.07
C ASN A 31 -2.52 2.50 6.20
N PHE A 32 -3.79 2.23 5.97
CA PHE A 32 -4.63 1.56 6.96
C PHE A 32 -4.16 0.12 7.21
N SER A 33 -3.76 -0.62 6.17
CA SER A 33 -3.15 -1.94 6.31
C SER A 33 -1.88 -1.90 7.17
N PHE A 34 -1.00 -0.91 6.94
CA PHE A 34 0.20 -0.72 7.78
C PHE A 34 -0.14 -0.35 9.24
N THR A 35 -1.18 0.46 9.44
CA THR A 35 -1.65 0.80 10.79
C THR A 35 -2.10 -0.45 11.55
N ILE A 36 -2.81 -1.36 10.88
CA ILE A 36 -3.21 -2.64 11.48
C ILE A 36 -1.98 -3.46 11.85
N ASP A 37 -1.04 -3.65 10.91
CA ASP A 37 0.18 -4.43 11.17
C ASP A 37 0.99 -3.87 12.32
N TYR A 38 1.19 -2.55 12.37
CA TYR A 38 1.90 -1.88 13.45
C TYR A 38 1.22 -2.10 14.82
N GLN A 39 -0.10 -2.01 14.88
CA GLN A 39 -0.81 -2.23 16.14
C GLN A 39 -0.81 -3.70 16.59
N ILE A 40 -0.82 -4.64 15.63
CA ILE A 40 -0.63 -6.06 15.93
C ILE A 40 0.76 -6.27 16.55
N ASP A 41 1.80 -5.68 15.94
CA ASP A 41 3.17 -5.79 16.42
C ASP A 41 3.35 -5.15 17.81
N LEU A 42 2.73 -4.00 18.04
CA LEU A 42 2.73 -3.37 19.37
C LEU A 42 2.08 -4.26 20.43
N LYS A 43 0.92 -4.86 20.13
CA LYS A 43 0.25 -5.77 21.06
C LYS A 43 1.07 -7.03 21.29
N LYS A 44 1.61 -7.63 20.22
CA LYS A 44 2.45 -8.82 20.30
C LYS A 44 3.71 -8.62 21.13
N ASN A 45 4.29 -7.41 21.05
CA ASN A 45 5.49 -7.04 21.81
C ASN A 45 5.17 -6.35 23.16
N SER A 46 3.92 -6.38 23.63
CA SER A 46 3.62 -5.94 24.98
C SER A 46 4.23 -6.91 26.00
N GLU A 47 4.63 -6.40 27.16
CA GLU A 47 5.29 -7.16 28.23
C GLU A 47 4.55 -8.46 28.55
N PHE A 48 3.21 -8.43 28.62
CA PHE A 48 2.37 -9.59 28.90
C PHE A 48 2.60 -10.79 27.97
N TYR A 49 2.85 -10.57 26.66
CA TYR A 49 3.07 -11.65 25.70
C TYR A 49 4.53 -12.05 25.55
N ARG A 50 5.48 -11.23 25.99
CA ARG A 50 6.92 -11.49 25.91
C ARG A 50 7.52 -11.93 27.25
N THR A 51 6.70 -12.13 28.28
CA THR A 51 7.11 -12.69 29.56
C THR A 51 6.92 -14.21 29.56
N VAL A 52 7.97 -14.94 29.88
CA VAL A 52 7.94 -16.39 30.09
C VAL A 52 8.08 -16.64 31.57
N ARG A 53 7.06 -17.24 32.18
CA ARG A 53 7.07 -17.71 33.57
C ARG A 53 7.31 -19.20 33.57
N PHE A 54 8.26 -19.67 34.35
CA PHE A 54 8.59 -21.09 34.42
C PHE A 54 9.14 -21.46 35.80
N SER A 55 9.07 -22.77 36.13
CA SER A 55 9.80 -23.40 37.21
C SER A 55 10.64 -24.54 36.66
N PHE A 56 11.81 -24.76 37.24
CA PHE A 56 12.68 -25.87 36.85
C PHE A 56 12.22 -27.21 37.42
N LYS A 57 12.64 -28.31 36.81
CA LYS A 57 12.66 -29.63 37.42
C LYS A 57 13.77 -29.67 38.50
N ASP A 58 13.62 -30.53 39.49
CA ASP A 58 14.43 -30.54 40.71
C ASP A 58 15.98 -30.54 40.54
N ASP A 59 16.47 -31.00 39.38
CA ASP A 59 17.92 -31.11 39.07
C ASP A 59 18.45 -29.97 38.18
N TYR A 60 17.65 -28.97 37.81
CA TYR A 60 18.00 -27.93 36.83
C TYR A 60 17.98 -26.53 37.46
N ASN A 61 18.85 -25.65 36.94
CA ASN A 61 18.92 -24.26 37.33
C ASN A 61 19.13 -23.31 36.12
N LEU A 62 19.08 -22.01 36.40
CA LEU A 62 19.19 -20.99 35.36
C LEU A 62 20.54 -20.98 34.65
N GLU A 63 21.61 -21.42 35.34
CA GLU A 63 22.98 -21.44 34.79
C GLU A 63 23.15 -22.45 33.63
N MET A 64 22.27 -23.45 33.55
CA MET A 64 22.28 -24.45 32.46
C MET A 64 21.71 -23.94 31.14
N ILE A 65 21.09 -22.75 31.18
CA ILE A 65 20.51 -22.14 29.95
C ILE A 65 21.45 -21.08 29.42
N ASN A 66 21.76 -21.14 28.13
CA ASN A 66 22.53 -20.11 27.47
C ASN A 66 21.65 -18.87 27.18
N LEU A 67 21.57 -17.97 28.17
CA LEU A 67 20.76 -16.76 28.07
C LEU A 67 21.28 -15.76 27.03
N ASN A 68 22.56 -15.86 26.63
CA ASN A 68 23.17 -14.93 25.66
C ASN A 68 22.61 -15.09 24.22
N GLU A 69 21.86 -16.17 23.96
CA GLU A 69 21.23 -16.43 22.67
C GLU A 69 19.93 -15.62 22.46
N TYR A 70 19.44 -14.97 23.52
CA TYR A 70 18.16 -14.28 23.54
C TYR A 70 18.33 -12.82 23.96
N GLU A 71 17.55 -11.95 23.38
CA GLU A 71 17.49 -10.54 23.80
C GLU A 71 16.57 -10.40 25.01
N ILE A 72 17.16 -10.48 26.20
CA ILE A 72 16.46 -10.35 27.49
C ILE A 72 16.39 -8.88 27.89
N GLU A 73 15.26 -8.46 28.45
CA GLU A 73 15.04 -7.14 29.02
C GLU A 73 15.21 -7.16 30.54
N ASP A 74 14.58 -8.14 31.20
CA ASP A 74 14.64 -8.29 32.65
C ASP A 74 14.43 -9.75 33.10
N ILE A 75 14.92 -10.09 34.32
CA ILE A 75 14.74 -11.39 34.95
C ILE A 75 14.27 -11.15 36.40
N ILE A 76 13.05 -11.60 36.69
CA ILE A 76 12.41 -11.42 37.98
C ILE A 76 12.32 -12.76 38.68
N ASN A 77 13.07 -12.92 39.76
CA ASN A 77 12.99 -14.09 40.65
C ASN A 77 11.93 -13.84 41.72
N ASN A 78 10.84 -14.57 41.68
CA ASN A 78 9.81 -14.53 42.72
C ASN A 78 10.26 -15.37 43.91
N MET A 79 10.80 -14.71 44.95
CA MET A 79 11.29 -15.40 46.18
C MET A 79 10.20 -16.17 46.92
N SER A 80 8.92 -15.95 46.65
CA SER A 80 7.78 -16.61 47.28
C SER A 80 7.26 -17.85 46.54
N SER A 81 7.64 -18.03 45.30
CA SER A 81 7.31 -19.19 44.47
C SER A 81 8.58 -19.58 43.72
N ASP A 82 8.86 -20.88 43.56
CA ASP A 82 10.00 -21.38 42.76
C ASP A 82 9.85 -21.03 41.27
N GLU A 83 9.18 -19.93 40.95
CA GLU A 83 8.90 -19.45 39.61
C GLU A 83 9.80 -18.27 39.25
N ILE A 84 10.31 -18.31 38.05
CA ILE A 84 11.14 -17.27 37.45
C ILE A 84 10.37 -16.67 36.27
N ASP A 85 10.31 -15.35 36.24
CA ASP A 85 9.77 -14.61 35.09
C ASP A 85 10.92 -13.99 34.30
N ILE A 86 11.04 -14.33 33.01
CA ILE A 86 11.98 -13.68 32.11
C ILE A 86 11.19 -12.84 31.09
N ILE A 87 11.51 -11.55 31.03
CA ILE A 87 10.94 -10.60 30.11
C ILE A 87 11.92 -10.46 28.93
N PHE A 88 11.46 -10.82 27.73
CA PHE A 88 12.24 -10.70 26.50
C PHE A 88 11.97 -9.36 25.80
N LYS A 89 12.91 -8.86 25.00
CA LYS A 89 12.69 -7.66 24.21
C LYS A 89 11.65 -7.86 23.10
N ASN A 90 11.50 -9.09 22.61
CA ASN A 90 10.52 -9.41 21.58
C ASN A 90 9.82 -10.75 21.85
N TYR A 91 8.61 -10.89 21.33
CA TYR A 91 7.79 -12.10 21.46
C TYR A 91 8.42 -13.34 20.84
N ASN A 92 9.16 -13.18 19.73
CA ASN A 92 9.73 -14.33 19.02
C ASN A 92 10.85 -14.99 19.85
N ASP A 93 11.64 -14.20 20.58
CA ASP A 93 12.67 -14.74 21.48
C ASP A 93 12.04 -15.43 22.70
N ALA A 94 10.95 -14.89 23.23
CA ALA A 94 10.17 -15.55 24.28
C ALA A 94 9.67 -16.95 23.86
N MET A 95 9.14 -17.05 22.64
CA MET A 95 8.68 -18.33 22.10
C MET A 95 9.82 -19.30 21.83
N ARG A 96 10.92 -18.83 21.23
CA ARG A 96 12.13 -19.66 21.01
C ARG A 96 12.72 -20.18 22.31
N PHE A 97 12.80 -19.31 23.32
CA PHE A 97 13.28 -19.68 24.65
C PHE A 97 12.45 -20.82 25.24
N LYS A 98 11.12 -20.68 25.20
CA LYS A 98 10.18 -21.71 25.65
C LYS A 98 10.38 -23.02 24.91
N ASP A 99 10.45 -22.98 23.57
CA ASP A 99 10.51 -24.17 22.73
C ASP A 99 11.86 -24.90 22.88
N ASN A 100 12.98 -24.15 22.95
CA ASN A 100 14.32 -24.71 23.05
C ASN A 100 14.61 -25.34 24.42
N ASN A 101 13.99 -24.82 25.49
CA ASN A 101 14.27 -25.24 26.86
C ASN A 101 13.12 -26.00 27.52
N LYS A 102 12.13 -26.41 26.75
CA LYS A 102 10.91 -27.07 27.25
C LYS A 102 11.18 -28.29 28.14
N ASP A 103 12.22 -29.04 27.83
CA ASP A 103 12.58 -30.27 28.57
C ASP A 103 13.16 -30.00 29.96
N LEU A 104 13.66 -28.80 30.22
CA LEU A 104 14.23 -28.36 31.48
C LEU A 104 13.18 -27.89 32.48
N PHE A 105 11.99 -27.53 32.00
CA PHE A 105 10.94 -26.91 32.82
C PHE A 105 9.96 -27.94 33.37
N LYS A 106 9.58 -27.76 34.62
CA LYS A 106 8.46 -28.46 35.24
C LYS A 106 7.14 -27.83 34.83
N THR A 107 7.10 -26.49 34.88
CA THR A 107 5.98 -25.68 34.39
C THR A 107 6.52 -24.56 33.53
N VAL A 108 5.84 -24.23 32.47
CA VAL A 108 6.17 -23.07 31.63
C VAL A 108 4.89 -22.44 31.12
N TYR A 109 4.74 -21.15 31.42
CA TYR A 109 3.63 -20.32 30.97
C TYR A 109 4.16 -19.19 30.11
N ILE A 110 3.55 -19.05 28.95
CA ILE A 110 3.65 -17.89 28.07
C ILE A 110 2.26 -17.61 27.53
N SER A 111 1.87 -16.35 27.50
CA SER A 111 0.62 -15.97 26.88
C SER A 111 0.74 -16.10 25.37
N ASN A 112 0.07 -17.08 24.78
CA ASN A 112 0.02 -17.23 23.33
C ASN A 112 -0.67 -15.99 22.73
N PHE A 113 0.03 -15.33 21.80
CA PHE A 113 -0.56 -14.25 21.04
C PHE A 113 -1.45 -14.84 19.96
N ASP A 114 -2.73 -14.99 20.26
CA ASP A 114 -3.73 -15.29 19.24
C ASP A 114 -4.22 -13.98 18.64
N MET A 115 -3.93 -13.81 17.34
CA MET A 115 -4.43 -12.67 16.59
C MET A 115 -5.96 -12.67 16.68
N ASN A 116 -6.51 -11.66 17.34
CA ASN A 116 -7.96 -11.53 17.49
C ASN A 116 -8.62 -11.64 16.08
N ASN A 117 -9.64 -12.48 15.96
CA ASN A 117 -10.34 -12.73 14.69
C ASN A 117 -10.75 -11.42 13.98
N ASN A 118 -11.07 -10.37 14.76
CA ASN A 118 -11.41 -9.06 14.22
C ASN A 118 -10.24 -8.41 13.45
N TYR A 119 -9.00 -8.48 13.96
CA TYR A 119 -7.82 -7.93 13.25
C TYR A 119 -7.52 -8.71 11.97
N LYS A 120 -7.57 -10.04 12.05
CA LYS A 120 -7.36 -10.92 10.88
C LYS A 120 -8.39 -10.66 9.80
N LEU A 121 -9.66 -10.55 10.17
CA LEU A 121 -10.75 -10.28 9.26
C LEU A 121 -10.60 -8.89 8.64
N THR A 122 -10.33 -7.86 9.46
CA THR A 122 -10.12 -6.49 8.97
C THR A 122 -8.96 -6.40 7.99
N LYS A 123 -7.83 -7.05 8.29
CA LYS A 123 -6.66 -7.11 7.40
C LYS A 123 -7.00 -7.78 6.07
N ASN A 124 -7.67 -8.91 6.09
CA ASN A 124 -8.06 -9.64 4.88
C ASN A 124 -9.02 -8.81 4.02
N VAL A 125 -10.01 -8.16 4.63
CA VAL A 125 -10.94 -7.26 3.92
C VAL A 125 -10.20 -6.07 3.31
N THR A 126 -9.28 -5.42 4.08
CA THR A 126 -8.49 -4.30 3.58
C THR A 126 -7.62 -4.70 2.40
N ASN A 127 -6.93 -5.84 2.48
CA ASN A 127 -6.11 -6.34 1.36
C ASN A 127 -6.97 -6.69 0.14
N GLY A 128 -8.14 -7.29 0.33
CA GLY A 128 -9.10 -7.54 -0.74
C GLY A 128 -9.56 -6.24 -1.42
N LEU A 129 -9.87 -5.20 -0.65
CA LEU A 129 -10.24 -3.89 -1.18
C LEU A 129 -9.09 -3.23 -1.96
N ILE A 130 -7.84 -3.36 -1.50
CA ILE A 130 -6.66 -2.85 -2.24
C ILE A 130 -6.58 -3.52 -3.62
N ILE A 131 -6.73 -4.84 -3.70
CA ILE A 131 -6.69 -5.58 -4.97
C ILE A 131 -7.82 -5.12 -5.89
N ILE A 132 -9.04 -4.99 -5.38
CA ILE A 132 -10.19 -4.53 -6.16
C ILE A 132 -9.95 -3.10 -6.69
N CYS A 133 -9.47 -2.18 -5.85
CA CYS A 133 -9.15 -0.82 -6.27
C CYS A 133 -8.07 -0.79 -7.36
N LEU A 134 -7.02 -1.63 -7.25
CA LEU A 134 -5.98 -1.75 -8.28
C LEU A 134 -6.54 -2.23 -9.61
N LEU A 135 -7.44 -3.23 -9.61
CA LEU A 135 -8.11 -3.71 -10.82
C LEU A 135 -8.99 -2.63 -11.45
N ILE A 136 -9.75 -1.89 -10.66
CA ILE A 136 -10.58 -0.78 -11.14
C ILE A 136 -9.72 0.31 -11.78
N ILE A 137 -8.60 0.69 -11.14
CA ILE A 137 -7.65 1.67 -11.70
C ILE A 137 -7.10 1.20 -13.03
N LEU A 138 -6.72 -0.08 -13.14
CA LEU A 138 -6.22 -0.66 -14.40
C LEU A 138 -7.27 -0.54 -15.52
N ILE A 139 -8.52 -0.92 -15.23
CA ILE A 139 -9.63 -0.82 -16.19
C ILE A 139 -9.87 0.63 -16.60
N LEU A 140 -9.89 1.56 -15.65
CA LEU A 140 -10.14 2.96 -15.91
C LEU A 140 -9.01 3.62 -16.72
N ILE A 141 -7.74 3.32 -16.45
CA ILE A 141 -6.61 3.80 -17.25
C ILE A 141 -6.74 3.28 -18.70
N PHE A 142 -7.14 2.02 -18.87
CA PHE A 142 -7.36 1.45 -20.19
C PHE A 142 -8.52 2.11 -20.93
N LEU A 143 -9.68 2.30 -20.29
CA LEU A 143 -10.84 3.01 -20.86
C LEU A 143 -10.51 4.47 -21.18
N PHE A 144 -9.78 5.14 -20.30
CA PHE A 144 -9.37 6.52 -20.50
C PHE A 144 -8.46 6.66 -21.73
N SER A 145 -7.53 5.71 -21.95
CA SER A 145 -6.71 5.73 -23.16
C SER A 145 -7.52 5.60 -24.44
N ILE A 146 -8.65 4.87 -24.42
CA ILE A 146 -9.58 4.78 -25.57
C ILE A 146 -10.25 6.14 -25.82
N ILE A 147 -10.71 6.80 -24.76
CA ILE A 147 -11.36 8.11 -24.86
C ILE A 147 -10.39 9.17 -25.39
N ILE A 148 -9.15 9.16 -24.89
CA ILE A 148 -8.09 10.05 -25.40
C ILE A 148 -7.90 9.83 -26.91
N ILE A 149 -7.76 8.60 -27.37
CA ILE A 149 -7.57 8.27 -28.77
C ILE A 149 -8.71 8.86 -29.61
N TYR A 150 -9.96 8.64 -29.16
CA TYR A 150 -11.14 9.11 -29.90
C TYR A 150 -11.15 10.64 -30.02
N ASN A 151 -10.83 11.34 -28.94
CA ASN A 151 -10.84 12.81 -28.92
C ASN A 151 -9.69 13.43 -29.74
N ILE A 152 -8.54 12.73 -29.86
CA ILE A 152 -7.35 13.25 -30.53
C ILE A 152 -7.30 12.81 -32.00
N GLU A 153 -8.14 11.88 -32.43
CA GLU A 153 -8.08 11.30 -33.78
C GLU A 153 -8.13 12.37 -34.89
N LYS A 154 -9.01 13.38 -34.74
CA LYS A 154 -9.11 14.51 -35.66
C LYS A 154 -7.83 15.37 -35.64
N ASP A 155 -7.30 15.67 -34.46
CA ASP A 155 -6.10 16.49 -34.32
C ASP A 155 -4.86 15.80 -34.86
N ILE A 156 -4.71 14.48 -34.63
CA ILE A 156 -3.62 13.67 -35.18
C ILE A 156 -3.58 13.76 -36.69
N SER A 157 -4.74 13.68 -37.29
CA SER A 157 -4.85 13.72 -38.77
C SER A 157 -4.52 15.09 -39.33
N LEU A 158 -4.94 16.13 -38.63
CA LEU A 158 -4.61 17.51 -39.00
C LEU A 158 -3.10 17.75 -38.89
N TYR A 159 -2.43 17.22 -37.86
CA TYR A 159 -0.97 17.31 -37.73
C TYR A 159 -0.25 16.51 -38.80
N LYS A 160 -0.75 15.33 -39.21
CA LYS A 160 -0.20 14.56 -40.32
C LYS A 160 -0.34 15.30 -41.63
N LEU A 161 -1.49 15.94 -41.87
CA LEU A 161 -1.69 16.79 -43.07
C LEU A 161 -0.73 17.99 -43.08
N LEU A 162 -0.38 18.55 -41.92
CA LEU A 162 0.61 19.61 -41.77
C LEU A 162 2.06 19.11 -41.88
N GLY A 163 2.29 17.82 -42.13
CA GLY A 163 3.61 17.23 -42.34
C GLY A 163 4.37 16.86 -41.08
N PHE A 164 3.71 16.82 -39.90
CA PHE A 164 4.36 16.38 -38.67
C PHE A 164 4.65 14.88 -38.73
N ASN A 165 5.86 14.50 -38.28
CA ASN A 165 6.27 13.10 -38.20
C ASN A 165 5.49 12.36 -37.09
N ASP A 166 5.09 11.11 -37.37
CA ASP A 166 4.38 10.24 -36.43
C ASP A 166 5.12 10.12 -35.06
N LYS A 167 6.46 10.06 -35.08
CA LYS A 167 7.27 10.00 -33.87
C LYS A 167 7.05 11.22 -32.97
N TYR A 168 6.97 12.41 -33.56
CA TYR A 168 6.76 13.66 -32.82
C TYR A 168 5.36 13.71 -32.20
N ILE A 169 4.34 13.30 -32.96
CA ILE A 169 2.95 13.23 -32.48
C ILE A 169 2.84 12.24 -31.29
N ILE A 170 3.46 11.07 -31.43
CA ILE A 170 3.49 10.05 -30.38
C ILE A 170 4.14 10.59 -29.10
N LEU A 171 5.31 11.22 -29.22
CA LEU A 171 6.07 11.73 -28.08
C LEU A 171 5.30 12.82 -27.33
N ILE A 172 4.70 13.78 -28.04
CA ILE A 172 3.89 14.83 -27.41
C ILE A 172 2.67 14.23 -26.70
N THR A 173 1.97 13.31 -27.34
CA THR A 173 0.80 12.67 -26.77
C THR A 173 1.16 11.91 -25.48
N LEU A 174 2.26 11.15 -25.50
CA LEU A 174 2.77 10.43 -24.33
C LEU A 174 3.12 11.38 -23.19
N PHE A 175 3.84 12.47 -23.50
CA PHE A 175 4.22 13.45 -22.50
C PHE A 175 3.00 14.05 -21.77
N PHE A 176 1.95 14.43 -22.52
CA PHE A 176 0.74 14.98 -21.92
C PHE A 176 -0.03 13.97 -21.07
N ILE A 177 -0.09 12.70 -21.49
CA ILE A 177 -0.76 11.66 -20.73
C ILE A 177 -0.03 11.41 -19.41
N ILE A 178 1.31 11.28 -19.44
CA ILE A 178 2.11 11.09 -18.24
C ILE A 178 1.96 12.29 -17.29
N LEU A 179 2.05 13.51 -17.83
CA LEU A 179 1.90 14.74 -17.04
C LEU A 179 0.51 14.81 -16.37
N TYR A 180 -0.54 14.42 -17.09
CA TYR A 180 -1.90 14.40 -16.55
C TYR A 180 -2.04 13.42 -15.38
N TYR A 181 -1.56 12.19 -15.51
CA TYR A 181 -1.61 11.22 -14.43
C TYR A 181 -0.73 11.63 -13.24
N LEU A 182 0.42 12.24 -13.50
CA LEU A 182 1.30 12.78 -12.46
C LEU A 182 0.58 13.86 -11.65
N LEU A 183 -0.08 14.79 -12.31
CA LEU A 183 -0.84 15.85 -11.65
C LEU A 183 -1.97 15.26 -10.79
N LEU A 184 -2.75 14.31 -11.32
CA LEU A 184 -3.80 13.64 -10.56
C LEU A 184 -3.24 12.91 -9.33
N TYR A 185 -2.13 12.23 -9.48
CA TYR A 185 -1.49 11.52 -8.37
C TYR A 185 -0.97 12.48 -7.30
N VAL A 186 -0.32 13.58 -7.68
CA VAL A 186 0.15 14.62 -6.75
C VAL A 186 -1.02 15.23 -5.98
N ILE A 187 -2.11 15.56 -6.66
CA ILE A 187 -3.32 16.08 -6.01
C ILE A 187 -3.87 15.05 -5.01
N SER A 188 -3.91 13.78 -5.38
CA SER A 188 -4.37 12.70 -4.50
C SER A 188 -3.50 12.54 -3.25
N ILE A 189 -2.17 12.68 -3.39
CA ILE A 189 -1.23 12.70 -2.26
C ILE A 189 -1.51 13.89 -1.34
N LEU A 190 -1.72 15.08 -1.88
CA LEU A 190 -2.02 16.27 -1.07
C LEU A 190 -3.32 16.10 -0.29
N ILE A 191 -4.38 15.61 -0.94
CA ILE A 191 -5.67 15.32 -0.29
C ILE A 191 -5.48 14.27 0.81
N TYR A 192 -4.71 13.20 0.53
CA TYR A 192 -4.40 12.16 1.51
C TYR A 192 -3.71 12.73 2.76
N PHE A 193 -2.68 13.57 2.59
CA PHE A 193 -1.97 14.16 3.73
C PHE A 193 -2.85 15.10 4.56
N ILE A 194 -3.70 15.90 3.93
CA ILE A 194 -4.65 16.77 4.63
C ILE A 194 -5.63 15.91 5.43
N PHE A 195 -6.21 14.89 4.80
CA PHE A 195 -7.17 13.99 5.43
C PHE A 195 -6.56 13.18 6.58
N SER A 196 -5.35 12.65 6.40
CA SER A 196 -4.63 11.90 7.44
C SER A 196 -4.32 12.76 8.67
N LYS A 197 -3.94 14.03 8.48
CA LYS A 197 -3.77 14.98 9.61
C LYS A 197 -5.06 15.22 10.37
N ILE A 198 -6.19 15.36 9.68
CA ILE A 198 -7.51 15.55 10.32
C ILE A 198 -7.87 14.32 11.17
N LEU A 199 -7.66 13.10 10.64
CA LEU A 199 -7.94 11.86 11.36
C LEU A 199 -7.09 11.70 12.63
N ILE A 200 -5.79 12.05 12.53
CA ILE A 200 -4.86 11.99 13.67
C ILE A 200 -5.25 13.03 14.73
N LEU A 201 -5.50 14.29 14.33
CA LEU A 201 -5.87 15.37 15.26
C LEU A 201 -7.19 15.08 15.99
N LYS A 202 -8.12 14.38 15.36
CA LYS A 202 -9.40 13.99 15.98
C LYS A 202 -9.31 12.67 16.75
N GLU A 203 -8.13 12.04 16.84
CA GLU A 203 -7.93 10.71 17.45
C GLU A 203 -8.97 9.68 16.99
N MET A 204 -9.31 9.72 15.70
CA MET A 204 -10.37 8.86 15.19
C MET A 204 -9.98 7.39 15.26
N VAL A 205 -10.79 6.63 16.01
CA VAL A 205 -10.77 5.17 16.02
C VAL A 205 -11.61 4.70 14.84
N ILE A 206 -10.96 4.11 13.82
CA ILE A 206 -11.67 3.70 12.60
C ILE A 206 -12.43 2.39 12.82
N ILE A 207 -11.85 1.45 13.56
CA ILE A 207 -12.49 0.19 13.93
C ILE A 207 -12.04 -0.15 15.35
N LYS A 208 -12.96 -0.57 16.24
CA LYS A 208 -12.72 -1.05 17.60
C LYS A 208 -11.22 -1.07 17.99
N GLU A 209 -10.74 -0.08 18.71
CA GLU A 209 -9.36 0.02 19.22
C GLU A 209 -8.25 0.35 18.17
N ILE A 210 -8.50 0.33 16.86
CA ILE A 210 -7.52 0.69 15.84
C ILE A 210 -7.50 2.21 15.67
N LYS A 211 -6.48 2.86 16.23
CA LYS A 211 -6.22 4.29 16.03
C LYS A 211 -5.51 4.51 14.70
N PHE A 212 -5.98 5.48 13.92
CA PHE A 212 -5.34 5.81 12.65
C PHE A 212 -3.95 6.42 12.88
N MET A 213 -2.97 5.90 12.15
CA MET A 213 -1.59 6.40 12.14
C MET A 213 -1.13 6.64 10.71
N ASN A 214 -0.30 7.66 10.50
CA ASN A 214 0.31 7.88 9.19
C ASN A 214 1.66 7.18 9.11
N LEU A 215 1.65 5.96 8.60
CA LEU A 215 2.83 5.11 8.43
C LEU A 215 3.31 5.05 6.97
N LEU A 216 2.65 5.80 6.06
CA LEU A 216 2.96 5.77 4.65
C LEU A 216 4.29 6.47 4.38
N SER A 217 5.33 5.70 4.06
CA SER A 217 6.63 6.24 3.69
C SER A 217 6.67 6.69 2.22
N TYR A 218 7.61 7.60 1.90
CA TYR A 218 7.84 8.05 0.52
C TYR A 218 8.17 6.90 -0.46
N ARG A 219 8.74 5.79 0.03
CA ARG A 219 9.05 4.61 -0.79
C ARG A 219 7.79 3.96 -1.36
N TYR A 220 6.73 3.85 -0.55
CA TYR A 220 5.45 3.31 -1.01
C TYR A 220 4.75 4.22 -1.99
N LEU A 221 4.86 5.55 -1.80
CA LEU A 221 4.37 6.52 -2.77
C LEU A 221 5.05 6.32 -4.13
N LEU A 222 6.36 6.10 -4.14
CA LEU A 222 7.11 5.80 -5.37
C LEU A 222 6.68 4.48 -6.01
N TYR A 223 6.46 3.41 -5.24
CA TYR A 223 6.00 2.13 -5.78
C TYR A 223 4.63 2.24 -6.45
N VAL A 224 3.69 2.94 -5.81
CA VAL A 224 2.36 3.19 -6.42
C VAL A 224 2.51 4.01 -7.71
N TRP A 225 3.38 5.02 -7.72
CA TRP A 225 3.67 5.81 -8.92
C TRP A 225 4.28 4.97 -10.06
N ILE A 226 5.27 4.13 -9.76
CA ILE A 226 5.87 3.22 -10.74
C ILE A 226 4.81 2.29 -11.33
N PHE A 227 3.95 1.71 -10.50
CA PHE A 227 2.85 0.85 -10.94
C PHE A 227 1.91 1.58 -11.90
N ILE A 228 1.46 2.79 -11.56
CA ILE A 228 0.61 3.63 -12.42
C ILE A 228 1.33 3.92 -13.75
N SER A 229 2.62 4.26 -13.70
CA SER A 229 3.42 4.58 -14.89
C SER A 229 3.56 3.38 -15.84
N VAL A 230 3.78 2.18 -15.31
CA VAL A 230 3.85 0.94 -16.11
C VAL A 230 2.51 0.67 -16.81
N ILE A 231 1.39 0.76 -16.10
CA ILE A 231 0.06 0.55 -16.68
C ILE A 231 -0.23 1.61 -17.76
N THR A 232 0.12 2.86 -17.50
CA THR A 232 -0.03 3.95 -18.46
C THR A 232 0.77 3.66 -19.73
N PHE A 233 2.01 3.21 -19.59
CA PHE A 233 2.86 2.84 -20.72
C PHE A 233 2.26 1.70 -21.53
N LEU A 234 1.77 0.64 -20.88
CA LEU A 234 1.12 -0.48 -21.56
C LEU A 234 -0.14 -0.05 -22.34
N SER A 235 -0.96 0.81 -21.73
CA SER A 235 -2.15 1.35 -22.43
C SER A 235 -1.79 2.23 -23.62
N PHE A 236 -0.62 2.89 -23.56
CA PHE A 236 -0.13 3.76 -24.63
C PHE A 236 0.31 3.00 -25.88
N ILE A 237 0.71 1.74 -25.79
CA ILE A 237 1.06 0.89 -26.95
C ILE A 237 -0.09 0.88 -27.96
N ARG A 238 -1.33 0.83 -27.49
CA ARG A 238 -2.53 0.88 -28.34
C ARG A 238 -2.68 2.23 -29.05
N ILE A 239 -2.33 3.33 -28.37
CA ILE A 239 -2.36 4.68 -28.96
C ILE A 239 -1.33 4.76 -30.10
N ILE A 240 -0.11 4.27 -29.87
CA ILE A 240 0.96 4.22 -30.91
C ILE A 240 0.48 3.46 -32.13
N TYR A 241 -0.11 2.28 -31.94
CA TYR A 241 -0.61 1.46 -33.05
C TYR A 241 -1.65 2.22 -33.87
N LYS A 242 -2.60 2.89 -33.20
CA LYS A 242 -3.66 3.64 -33.89
C LYS A 242 -3.12 4.87 -34.60
N ILE A 243 -2.18 5.61 -34.02
CA ILE A 243 -1.51 6.76 -34.66
C ILE A 243 -0.81 6.31 -35.96
N LYS A 244 -0.09 5.18 -35.93
CA LYS A 244 0.61 4.66 -37.11
C LYS A 244 -0.35 4.17 -38.20
N LYS A 245 -1.49 3.58 -37.83
CA LYS A 245 -2.45 2.99 -38.78
C LYS A 245 -3.32 4.04 -39.44
N ASN A 246 -3.60 5.17 -38.80
CA ASN A 246 -4.45 6.22 -39.38
C ASN A 246 -3.70 6.97 -40.49
N SER A 247 -4.13 6.74 -41.73
CA SER A 247 -3.70 7.58 -42.87
C SER A 247 -4.50 8.90 -42.87
N PRO A 248 -3.90 10.00 -43.32
CA PRO A 248 -4.60 11.29 -43.40
C PRO A 248 -5.84 11.25 -44.29
N ILE A 249 -5.90 10.32 -45.23
CA ILE A 249 -6.98 10.19 -46.23
C ILE A 249 -8.28 9.64 -45.61
N ASN A 250 -8.20 8.79 -44.58
CA ASN A 250 -9.38 8.15 -43.98
C ASN A 250 -10.27 9.11 -43.17
N LEU A 251 -9.83 10.33 -42.91
CA LEU A 251 -10.53 11.31 -42.07
C LEU A 251 -11.22 12.42 -42.84
N VAL A 252 -10.89 12.58 -44.13
CA VAL A 252 -11.62 13.49 -45.01
C VAL A 252 -12.99 12.89 -45.40
N ASN A 253 -13.14 11.55 -45.27
CA ASN A 253 -14.36 10.83 -45.69
C ASN A 253 -15.34 10.56 -44.50
N CYS A 254 -15.08 11.08 -43.32
CA CYS A 254 -15.97 10.96 -42.14
C CYS A 254 -16.70 12.29 -41.87
N ASN A 255 -17.37 12.85 -42.89
CA ASN A 255 -18.39 13.88 -42.74
C ASN A 255 -19.75 13.29 -43.06
#